data_2a83b6caafaf75dbc798bc6a56e56e27
#
_entry.id   2a83b6caafaf75dbc798bc6a56e56e27
#
_cell.length_a   1.000
_cell.length_b   1.000
_cell.length_c   1.000
_cell.angle_alpha   90.00
_cell.angle_beta   90.00
_cell.angle_gamma   90.00
#
_symmetry.space_group_name_H-M   'P 1'
#
loop_
_entity.id
_entity.type
_entity.pdbx_description
1 polymer ?
#
loop_
_entity_poly.entity_id
_entity_poly.type
_entity_poly.pdbx_seq_one_letter_code
_entity_poly.pdbx_strand_id
1 'polypeptide(L)'
;GFDEYAGLICSNDMWPVDYDGNPLTGKKRSYYPPMSFMEGNGKAGAIETLHDQGQLTTQITDLAVDFINRNKNNPFFLYVPHPMPHQPIAVSEKFSGTSELGLYGDVMMEIDWSVGEILKTLKENSIDEHTLVIFASDNGPALNFGKWGGSAGPLREGKGTMWEGGARVPCIMRWPEKIKSNQVISNIAGTIDILPTIADIIGEKNIKNKIDGVSLIPLLYSVPNANPRNELFYYYGEKLIAVRKEKWKLIFPHIYRSYTNVLPGENLHPGPYGKGKAGLELYDLDKDIGETTDLAERFPGIVKELEELGEQARMILGDKIT
;
A
#
# COMPACT_ATOMS: atom_id res chain seq x y z
N GLY A 1 -3.73 -7.96 20.01
CA GLY A 1 -2.93 -8.02 19.18
C GLY A 1 -1.42 -8.18 19.22
N PHE A 2 -0.71 -7.08 19.17
CA PHE A 2 0.75 -7.07 19.24
C PHE A 2 1.23 -7.02 20.70
N ASP A 3 2.36 -7.68 20.99
CA ASP A 3 2.98 -7.66 22.32
C ASP A 3 3.75 -6.35 22.56
N GLU A 4 4.35 -5.81 21.50
CA GLU A 4 5.06 -4.53 21.52
C GLU A 4 4.52 -3.59 20.44
N TYR A 5 4.52 -2.30 20.70
CA TYR A 5 4.14 -1.24 19.78
C TYR A 5 5.03 -0.03 19.98
N ALA A 6 5.54 0.53 18.86
CA ALA A 6 6.15 1.84 18.83
C ALA A 6 5.84 2.53 17.50
N GLY A 7 5.48 3.81 17.52
CA GLY A 7 5.14 4.55 16.30
C GLY A 7 4.03 5.59 16.49
N LEU A 8 3.50 6.06 15.37
CA LEU A 8 2.37 6.98 15.33
C LEU A 8 1.05 6.21 15.46
N ILE A 9 0.10 6.76 16.20
CA ILE A 9 -1.25 6.19 16.34
C ILE A 9 -2.21 6.58 15.22
N CYS A 10 -1.78 7.45 14.32
CA CYS A 10 -2.54 7.95 13.18
C CYS A 10 -1.62 8.30 12.03
N SER A 11 -2.20 8.68 10.88
CA SER A 11 -1.42 9.15 9.72
C SER A 11 -0.62 10.41 10.07
N ASN A 12 0.60 10.51 9.54
CA ASN A 12 1.52 11.62 9.80
C ASN A 12 1.01 13.00 9.36
N ASP A 13 -0.07 13.05 8.58
CA ASP A 13 -0.75 14.30 8.21
C ASP A 13 -1.91 14.69 9.15
N MET A 14 -2.24 13.84 10.12
CA MET A 14 -3.26 14.12 11.14
C MET A 14 -2.69 14.91 12.30
N TRP A 15 -2.12 16.08 12.00
CA TRP A 15 -1.54 17.01 12.97
C TRP A 15 -1.96 18.46 12.65
N PRO A 16 -1.87 19.40 13.62
CA PRO A 16 -2.39 20.76 13.45
C PRO A 16 -1.40 21.70 12.72
N VAL A 17 -0.69 21.18 11.71
CA VAL A 17 0.36 21.90 10.99
C VAL A 17 0.16 21.72 9.48
N ASP A 18 0.48 22.73 8.67
CA ASP A 18 0.43 22.64 7.22
C ASP A 18 1.65 21.95 6.60
N TYR A 19 1.70 21.92 5.27
CA TYR A 19 2.81 21.26 4.55
C TYR A 19 4.13 22.04 4.62
N ASP A 20 4.10 23.31 5.03
CA ASP A 20 5.28 24.14 5.26
C ASP A 20 5.76 24.12 6.72
N GLY A 21 5.07 23.39 7.59
CA GLY A 21 5.40 23.32 9.01
C GLY A 21 4.78 24.43 9.87
N ASN A 22 3.82 25.22 9.33
CA ASN A 22 3.20 26.29 10.08
C ASN A 22 1.92 25.82 10.79
N PRO A 23 1.64 26.32 12.01
CA PRO A 23 0.40 26.00 12.71
C PRO A 23 -0.84 26.37 11.89
N LEU A 24 -1.79 25.43 11.80
CA LEU A 24 -3.09 25.65 11.15
C LEU A 24 -4.04 26.35 12.11
N THR A 25 -4.50 27.53 11.75
CA THR A 25 -5.50 28.28 12.52
C THR A 25 -6.80 28.46 11.72
N GLY A 26 -7.94 28.11 12.32
CA GLY A 26 -9.26 28.28 11.70
C GLY A 26 -9.49 27.44 10.43
N LYS A 27 -8.64 26.47 10.13
CA LYS A 27 -8.74 25.58 8.98
C LYS A 27 -9.18 24.18 9.38
N LYS A 28 -9.62 23.38 8.40
CA LYS A 28 -10.20 22.04 8.62
C LYS A 28 -9.30 21.09 9.43
N ARG A 29 -7.97 21.23 9.37
CA ARG A 29 -7.01 20.36 10.08
C ARG A 29 -6.60 20.87 11.47
N SER A 30 -6.99 22.09 11.85
CA SER A 30 -6.63 22.70 13.14
C SER A 30 -7.26 22.00 14.36
N TYR A 31 -8.23 21.10 14.14
CA TYR A 31 -8.84 20.32 15.22
C TYR A 31 -8.03 19.06 15.61
N TYR A 32 -7.01 18.68 14.83
CA TYR A 32 -6.17 17.58 15.22
C TYR A 32 -5.33 17.94 16.44
N PRO A 33 -5.15 17.00 17.38
CA PRO A 33 -4.25 17.20 18.51
C PRO A 33 -2.79 17.22 18.05
N PRO A 34 -1.87 17.74 18.87
CA PRO A 34 -0.44 17.53 18.65
C PRO A 34 -0.12 16.06 18.51
N MET A 35 0.70 15.73 17.50
CA MET A 35 1.09 14.36 17.21
C MET A 35 2.10 13.85 18.25
N SER A 36 2.00 12.59 18.60
CA SER A 36 2.92 11.94 19.52
C SER A 36 3.47 10.65 18.94
N PHE A 37 4.74 10.41 19.18
CA PHE A 37 5.32 9.09 19.03
C PHE A 37 5.04 8.31 20.31
N MET A 38 4.47 7.13 20.15
CA MET A 38 4.08 6.26 21.26
C MET A 38 5.02 5.08 21.38
N GLU A 39 5.22 4.60 22.61
CA GLU A 39 5.90 3.34 22.88
C GLU A 39 5.07 2.58 23.94
N GLY A 40 4.61 1.40 23.59
CA GLY A 40 3.59 0.71 24.38
C GLY A 40 2.34 1.59 24.55
N ASN A 41 1.91 1.75 25.79
CA ASN A 41 0.78 2.62 26.16
C ASN A 41 1.20 4.04 26.58
N GLY A 42 2.49 4.37 26.49
CA GLY A 42 3.06 5.64 26.89
C GLY A 42 3.42 6.54 25.71
N LYS A 43 3.47 7.85 25.98
CA LYS A 43 4.01 8.84 25.05
C LYS A 43 5.54 8.86 25.19
N ALA A 44 6.26 8.53 24.13
CA ALA A 44 7.72 8.53 24.09
C ALA A 44 8.31 9.83 23.54
N GLY A 45 7.55 10.56 22.70
CA GLY A 45 8.01 11.82 22.12
C GLY A 45 6.86 12.65 21.54
N ALA A 46 7.15 13.89 21.18
CA ALA A 46 6.26 14.77 20.42
C ALA A 46 6.78 14.93 18.99
N ILE A 47 5.88 15.01 18.04
CA ILE A 47 6.16 15.35 16.64
C ILE A 47 5.56 16.73 16.41
N GLU A 48 6.39 17.76 16.48
CA GLU A 48 5.96 19.16 16.48
C GLU A 48 6.40 19.91 15.21
N THR A 49 7.44 19.41 14.55
CA THR A 49 8.06 20.05 13.39
C THR A 49 8.24 19.08 12.22
N LEU A 50 8.47 19.60 11.01
CA LEU A 50 8.88 18.78 9.86
C LEU A 50 10.23 18.09 10.10
N HIS A 51 11.11 18.67 10.93
CA HIS A 51 12.34 18.01 11.34
C HIS A 51 12.04 16.72 12.13
N ASP A 52 11.09 16.77 13.07
CA ASP A 52 10.70 15.57 13.85
C ASP A 52 10.07 14.52 12.93
N GLN A 53 9.26 14.93 11.94
CA GLN A 53 8.73 14.04 10.90
C GLN A 53 9.87 13.38 10.10
N GLY A 54 10.93 14.11 9.82
CA GLY A 54 12.11 13.61 9.10
C GLY A 54 12.88 12.53 9.88
N GLN A 55 12.77 12.47 11.19
CA GLN A 55 13.43 11.44 12.01
C GLN A 55 12.64 10.11 12.07
N LEU A 56 11.38 10.09 11.65
CA LEU A 56 10.50 8.92 11.83
C LEU A 56 11.02 7.66 11.14
N THR A 57 11.51 7.76 9.90
CA THR A 57 12.02 6.60 9.16
C THR A 57 13.22 5.99 9.86
N THR A 58 14.20 6.81 10.27
CA THR A 58 15.38 6.38 11.03
C THR A 58 14.96 5.77 12.37
N GLN A 59 14.13 6.45 13.16
CA GLN A 59 13.68 5.99 14.47
C GLN A 59 12.94 4.63 14.40
N ILE A 60 12.04 4.47 13.44
CA ILE A 60 11.32 3.21 13.22
C ILE A 60 12.29 2.10 12.78
N THR A 61 13.30 2.43 11.98
CA THR A 61 14.33 1.47 11.55
C THR A 61 15.14 0.98 12.73
N ASP A 62 15.60 1.88 13.58
CA ASP A 62 16.38 1.52 14.78
C ASP A 62 15.59 0.63 15.73
N LEU A 63 14.30 0.93 15.92
CA LEU A 63 13.39 0.09 16.72
C LEU A 63 13.16 -1.29 16.09
N ALA A 64 13.04 -1.38 14.77
CA ALA A 64 12.92 -2.65 14.08
C ALA A 64 14.18 -3.50 14.20
N VAL A 65 15.35 -2.88 14.04
CA VAL A 65 16.67 -3.52 14.23
C VAL A 65 16.83 -4.03 15.67
N ASP A 66 16.52 -3.20 16.66
CA ASP A 66 16.55 -3.59 18.07
C ASP A 66 15.60 -4.76 18.36
N PHE A 67 14.36 -4.70 17.87
CA PHE A 67 13.39 -5.77 18.01
C PHE A 67 13.89 -7.11 17.44
N ILE A 68 14.47 -7.11 16.25
CA ILE A 68 15.04 -8.31 15.63
C ILE A 68 16.18 -8.86 16.50
N ASN A 69 17.09 -8.02 16.95
CA ASN A 69 18.22 -8.44 17.78
C ASN A 69 17.78 -9.09 19.11
N ARG A 70 16.74 -8.55 19.75
CA ARG A 70 16.19 -9.10 21.01
C ARG A 70 15.42 -10.41 20.80
N ASN A 71 14.78 -10.58 19.63
CA ASN A 71 13.87 -11.69 19.36
C ASN A 71 14.46 -12.78 18.44
N LYS A 72 15.71 -12.68 18.02
CA LYS A 72 16.36 -13.60 17.05
C LYS A 72 16.28 -15.10 17.39
N ASN A 73 16.10 -15.45 18.65
CA ASN A 73 16.03 -16.84 19.11
C ASN A 73 14.60 -17.40 19.19
N ASN A 74 13.60 -16.57 18.86
CA ASN A 74 12.18 -16.95 18.93
C ASN A 74 11.49 -16.63 17.59
N PRO A 75 10.43 -17.34 17.24
CA PRO A 75 9.56 -16.90 16.14
C PRO A 75 8.95 -15.52 16.47
N PHE A 76 8.91 -14.64 15.49
CA PHE A 76 8.30 -13.32 15.63
C PHE A 76 7.53 -12.91 14.38
N PHE A 77 6.61 -11.98 14.56
CA PHE A 77 5.96 -11.22 13.50
C PHE A 77 6.23 -9.74 13.75
N LEU A 78 6.92 -9.09 12.82
CA LEU A 78 7.24 -7.67 12.86
C LEU A 78 6.52 -6.94 11.73
N TYR A 79 5.70 -5.93 12.06
CA TYR A 79 5.04 -5.05 11.11
C TYR A 79 5.66 -3.66 11.20
N VAL A 80 6.24 -3.18 10.10
CA VAL A 80 6.98 -1.91 10.01
C VAL A 80 6.28 -0.96 9.03
N PRO A 81 5.16 -0.32 9.40
CA PRO A 81 4.45 0.61 8.54
C PRO A 81 5.11 1.98 8.57
N HIS A 82 6.03 2.24 7.64
CA HIS A 82 6.65 3.56 7.52
C HIS A 82 5.61 4.65 7.20
N PRO A 83 5.62 5.80 7.91
CA PRO A 83 4.76 6.93 7.56
C PRO A 83 5.11 7.54 6.20
N MET A 84 6.40 7.52 5.83
CA MET A 84 6.87 8.00 4.53
C MET A 84 6.66 6.94 3.43
N PRO A 85 6.41 7.34 2.20
CA PRO A 85 6.40 8.71 1.63
C PRO A 85 5.04 9.43 1.68
N HIS A 86 4.21 9.21 2.70
CA HIS A 86 2.95 9.96 2.86
C HIS A 86 3.23 11.43 3.21
N GLN A 87 2.44 12.33 2.62
CA GLN A 87 2.56 13.77 2.86
C GLN A 87 2.10 14.16 4.29
N PRO A 88 2.77 15.16 4.90
CA PRO A 88 3.94 15.88 4.43
C PRO A 88 5.17 14.99 4.40
N ILE A 89 5.89 14.99 3.27
CA ILE A 89 7.15 14.22 3.20
C ILE A 89 8.26 14.98 3.92
N ALA A 90 9.04 14.23 4.66
CA ALA A 90 10.22 14.73 5.37
C ALA A 90 11.28 13.62 5.40
N VAL A 91 12.53 13.99 5.56
CA VAL A 91 13.68 13.09 5.50
C VAL A 91 14.69 13.49 6.57
N SER A 92 15.47 12.53 7.06
CA SER A 92 16.56 12.82 8.00
C SER A 92 17.68 13.61 7.33
N GLU A 93 18.50 14.31 8.14
CA GLU A 93 19.65 15.08 7.66
C GLU A 93 20.62 14.21 6.85
N LYS A 94 20.74 12.93 7.21
CA LYS A 94 21.61 11.96 6.52
C LYS A 94 21.27 11.80 5.04
N PHE A 95 20.01 11.91 4.67
CA PHE A 95 19.53 11.70 3.28
C PHE A 95 19.12 12.99 2.59
N SER A 96 19.05 14.11 3.31
CA SER A 96 18.65 15.40 2.76
C SER A 96 19.61 15.87 1.66
N GLY A 97 19.08 16.11 0.46
CA GLY A 97 19.84 16.56 -0.71
C GLY A 97 20.74 15.50 -1.35
N THR A 98 20.53 14.21 -1.07
CA THR A 98 21.37 13.13 -1.62
C THR A 98 20.86 12.63 -2.97
N SER A 99 19.57 12.81 -3.28
CA SER A 99 18.96 12.38 -4.53
C SER A 99 18.90 13.52 -5.56
N GLU A 100 19.19 13.21 -6.83
CA GLU A 100 18.96 14.13 -7.96
C GLU A 100 17.45 14.38 -8.21
N LEU A 101 16.58 13.55 -7.66
CA LEU A 101 15.12 13.67 -7.78
C LEU A 101 14.49 14.56 -6.67
N GLY A 102 15.33 15.23 -5.87
CA GLY A 102 14.91 16.11 -4.77
C GLY A 102 14.28 15.34 -3.60
N LEU A 103 13.53 16.04 -2.76
CA LEU A 103 13.05 15.52 -1.47
C LEU A 103 12.28 14.17 -1.58
N TYR A 104 11.48 13.95 -2.61
CA TYR A 104 10.81 12.66 -2.79
C TYR A 104 11.82 11.53 -3.02
N GLY A 105 12.85 11.78 -3.83
CA GLY A 105 13.95 10.84 -4.04
C GLY A 105 14.75 10.59 -2.76
N ASP A 106 15.04 11.62 -1.97
CA ASP A 106 15.73 11.50 -0.68
C ASP A 106 14.95 10.58 0.28
N VAL A 107 13.63 10.78 0.38
CA VAL A 107 12.72 9.95 1.20
C VAL A 107 12.73 8.50 0.73
N MET A 108 12.68 8.26 -0.59
CA MET A 108 12.74 6.89 -1.14
C MET A 108 14.09 6.22 -0.87
N MET A 109 15.20 6.96 -0.92
CA MET A 109 16.52 6.45 -0.57
C MET A 109 16.61 6.10 0.93
N GLU A 110 15.98 6.88 1.80
CA GLU A 110 15.94 6.58 3.23
C GLU A 110 15.09 5.33 3.54
N ILE A 111 13.96 5.14 2.85
CA ILE A 111 13.15 3.91 2.97
C ILE A 111 13.95 2.69 2.48
N ASP A 112 14.64 2.81 1.34
CA ASP A 112 15.50 1.73 0.81
C ASP A 112 16.62 1.38 1.78
N TRP A 113 17.27 2.39 2.37
CA TRP A 113 18.25 2.20 3.43
C TRP A 113 17.66 1.46 4.63
N SER A 114 16.45 1.83 5.08
CA SER A 114 15.77 1.15 6.18
C SER A 114 15.57 -0.34 5.89
N VAL A 115 15.09 -0.68 4.70
CA VAL A 115 14.98 -2.08 4.26
C VAL A 115 16.35 -2.76 4.28
N GLY A 116 17.38 -2.07 3.81
CA GLY A 116 18.77 -2.55 3.83
C GLY A 116 19.26 -2.89 5.24
N GLU A 117 19.02 -2.02 6.22
CA GLU A 117 19.43 -2.25 7.63
C GLU A 117 18.67 -3.45 8.25
N ILE A 118 17.37 -3.58 7.97
CA ILE A 118 16.58 -4.74 8.40
C ILE A 118 17.16 -6.04 7.82
N LEU A 119 17.37 -6.09 6.50
CA LEU A 119 17.93 -7.28 5.82
C LEU A 119 19.35 -7.62 6.30
N LYS A 120 20.17 -6.61 6.54
CA LYS A 120 21.50 -6.76 7.12
C LYS A 120 21.42 -7.36 8.52
N THR A 121 20.54 -6.86 9.37
CA THR A 121 20.35 -7.36 10.75
C THR A 121 19.90 -8.82 10.77
N LEU A 122 19.02 -9.23 9.86
CA LEU A 122 18.60 -10.63 9.71
C LEU A 122 19.81 -11.52 9.37
N LYS A 123 20.69 -11.08 8.45
CA LYS A 123 21.91 -11.82 8.06
C LYS A 123 22.90 -11.90 9.19
N GLU A 124 23.19 -10.80 9.86
CA GLU A 124 24.13 -10.75 10.98
C GLU A 124 23.70 -11.64 12.15
N ASN A 125 22.39 -11.83 12.32
CA ASN A 125 21.84 -12.75 13.32
C ASN A 125 21.64 -14.19 12.80
N SER A 126 22.02 -14.49 11.54
CA SER A 126 21.91 -15.82 10.94
C SER A 126 20.46 -16.37 10.87
N ILE A 127 19.48 -15.50 10.76
CA ILE A 127 18.04 -15.85 10.62
C ILE A 127 17.44 -15.45 9.26
N ASP A 128 18.26 -14.91 8.37
CA ASP A 128 17.85 -14.45 7.03
C ASP A 128 17.20 -15.54 6.18
N GLU A 129 17.79 -16.74 6.20
CA GLU A 129 17.28 -17.89 5.43
C GLU A 129 15.89 -18.35 5.89
N HIS A 130 15.56 -18.14 7.16
CA HIS A 130 14.32 -18.57 7.80
C HIS A 130 13.28 -17.47 7.97
N THR A 131 13.50 -16.28 7.40
CA THR A 131 12.62 -15.14 7.53
C THR A 131 11.95 -14.78 6.19
N LEU A 132 10.61 -14.78 6.17
CA LEU A 132 9.84 -14.16 5.09
C LEU A 132 9.82 -12.65 5.28
N VAL A 133 10.37 -11.90 4.34
CA VAL A 133 10.29 -10.44 4.27
C VAL A 133 9.33 -10.04 3.16
N ILE A 134 8.33 -9.21 3.49
CA ILE A 134 7.36 -8.66 2.55
C ILE A 134 7.53 -7.15 2.53
N PHE A 135 7.80 -6.57 1.37
CA PHE A 135 7.76 -5.15 1.11
C PHE A 135 6.59 -4.84 0.18
N ALA A 136 5.71 -3.94 0.59
CA ALA A 136 4.57 -3.52 -0.22
C ALA A 136 4.17 -2.08 0.11
N SER A 137 3.40 -1.44 -0.79
CA SER A 137 2.69 -0.19 -0.51
C SER A 137 1.23 -0.49 -0.15
N ASP A 138 0.57 0.45 0.49
CA ASP A 138 -0.85 0.38 0.85
C ASP A 138 -1.79 0.84 -0.27
N ASN A 139 -1.35 1.80 -1.08
CA ASN A 139 -2.09 2.34 -2.24
C ASN A 139 -1.15 2.95 -3.28
N GLY A 140 -1.70 3.30 -4.42
CA GLY A 140 -0.97 4.00 -5.47
C GLY A 140 -0.56 5.44 -5.11
N PRO A 141 0.19 6.12 -5.99
CA PRO A 141 0.78 7.43 -5.72
C PRO A 141 -0.25 8.56 -5.62
N ALA A 142 0.08 9.59 -4.83
CA ALA A 142 -0.72 10.80 -4.68
C ALA A 142 -0.36 11.82 -5.78
N LEU A 143 -0.80 11.57 -7.01
CA LEU A 143 -0.40 12.29 -8.21
C LEU A 143 -0.69 13.81 -8.18
N ASN A 144 -1.62 14.24 -7.34
CA ASN A 144 -1.90 15.67 -7.16
C ASN A 144 -0.77 16.46 -6.48
N PHE A 145 0.24 15.79 -5.93
CA PHE A 145 1.46 16.42 -5.43
C PHE A 145 2.57 16.54 -6.51
N GLY A 146 2.29 16.15 -7.77
CA GLY A 146 3.25 16.19 -8.85
C GLY A 146 4.50 15.36 -8.55
N LYS A 147 5.69 15.94 -8.77
CA LYS A 147 6.96 15.24 -8.55
C LYS A 147 7.22 14.82 -7.10
N TRP A 148 6.44 15.30 -6.15
CA TRP A 148 6.53 14.91 -4.73
C TRP A 148 5.50 13.84 -4.32
N GLY A 149 4.66 13.37 -5.25
CA GLY A 149 3.62 12.39 -4.99
C GLY A 149 3.90 10.99 -5.54
N GLY A 150 5.03 10.80 -6.20
CA GLY A 150 5.37 9.55 -6.87
C GLY A 150 4.81 9.45 -8.29
N SER A 151 4.87 8.25 -8.87
CA SER A 151 4.40 7.97 -10.23
C SER A 151 3.70 6.63 -10.30
N ALA A 152 2.57 6.58 -11.02
CA ALA A 152 1.88 5.33 -11.34
C ALA A 152 2.51 4.59 -12.56
N GLY A 153 3.54 5.17 -13.19
CA GLY A 153 4.11 4.63 -14.42
C GLY A 153 3.06 4.54 -15.54
N PRO A 154 2.87 3.36 -16.15
CA PRO A 154 1.88 3.17 -17.22
C PRO A 154 0.44 2.99 -16.71
N LEU A 155 0.22 2.92 -15.41
CA LEU A 155 -1.09 2.62 -14.81
C LEU A 155 -1.97 3.87 -14.78
N ARG A 156 -3.27 3.67 -14.99
CA ARG A 156 -4.25 4.76 -15.00
C ARG A 156 -4.51 5.28 -13.60
N GLU A 157 -4.57 6.63 -13.44
CA GLU A 157 -4.92 7.36 -12.23
C GLU A 157 -3.96 7.08 -11.05
N GLY A 158 -4.40 7.25 -9.81
CA GLY A 158 -3.59 7.11 -8.60
C GLY A 158 -4.43 6.96 -7.34
N LYS A 159 -3.83 7.29 -6.20
CA LYS A 159 -4.43 7.17 -4.85
C LYS A 159 -5.87 7.66 -4.79
N GLY A 160 -6.74 6.83 -4.20
CA GLY A 160 -8.17 7.15 -4.04
C GLY A 160 -9.01 6.88 -5.27
N THR A 161 -8.51 6.05 -6.18
CA THR A 161 -9.28 5.49 -7.30
C THR A 161 -9.12 3.97 -7.34
N MET A 162 -10.02 3.29 -8.04
CA MET A 162 -9.95 1.84 -8.24
C MET A 162 -9.44 1.46 -9.65
N TRP A 163 -8.87 2.41 -10.37
CA TRP A 163 -8.03 2.16 -11.52
C TRP A 163 -6.72 1.49 -11.09
N GLU A 164 -6.02 0.83 -12.02
CA GLU A 164 -4.79 0.11 -11.67
C GLU A 164 -3.75 1.02 -10.99
N GLY A 165 -3.63 2.30 -11.37
CA GLY A 165 -2.72 3.24 -10.73
C GLY A 165 -3.07 3.59 -9.29
N GLY A 166 -4.32 3.39 -8.87
CA GLY A 166 -4.72 3.59 -7.47
C GLY A 166 -4.69 2.33 -6.62
N ALA A 167 -4.93 1.17 -7.23
CA ALA A 167 -5.12 -0.11 -6.54
C ALA A 167 -3.93 -1.06 -6.65
N ARG A 168 -3.21 -1.07 -7.78
CA ARG A 168 -2.04 -1.93 -7.98
C ARG A 168 -0.80 -1.26 -7.37
N VAL A 169 -0.19 -1.96 -6.43
CA VAL A 169 0.98 -1.50 -5.67
C VAL A 169 2.19 -2.40 -5.90
N PRO A 170 3.42 -1.90 -5.74
CA PRO A 170 4.59 -2.75 -5.72
C PRO A 170 4.51 -3.73 -4.55
N CYS A 171 4.92 -4.98 -4.80
CA CYS A 171 5.06 -6.00 -3.77
C CYS A 171 6.28 -6.87 -4.07
N ILE A 172 7.17 -7.01 -3.10
CA ILE A 172 8.35 -7.87 -3.17
C ILE A 172 8.31 -8.80 -1.97
N MET A 173 8.42 -10.10 -2.22
CA MET A 173 8.49 -11.12 -1.17
C MET A 173 9.80 -11.87 -1.27
N ARG A 174 10.51 -11.98 -0.16
CA ARG A 174 11.81 -12.63 -0.08
C ARG A 174 11.84 -13.62 1.09
N TRP A 175 12.17 -14.86 0.78
CA TRP A 175 12.42 -15.93 1.76
C TRP A 175 13.44 -16.88 1.15
N PRO A 176 14.74 -16.70 1.40
CA PRO A 176 15.80 -17.40 0.66
C PRO A 176 15.68 -18.92 0.68
N GLU A 177 15.30 -19.52 1.80
CA GLU A 177 15.12 -20.98 1.90
C GLU A 177 13.92 -21.50 1.08
N LYS A 178 12.86 -20.71 0.87
CA LYS A 178 11.58 -21.19 0.32
C LYS A 178 11.21 -20.57 -1.03
N ILE A 179 11.58 -19.34 -1.29
CA ILE A 179 11.21 -18.60 -2.50
C ILE A 179 12.42 -18.55 -3.44
N LYS A 180 12.25 -19.08 -4.64
CA LYS A 180 13.29 -18.98 -5.68
C LYS A 180 13.52 -17.52 -6.05
N SER A 181 14.77 -17.12 -6.22
CA SER A 181 15.13 -15.78 -6.65
C SER A 181 14.71 -15.48 -8.11
N ASN A 182 14.64 -14.20 -8.45
CA ASN A 182 14.40 -13.70 -9.82
C ASN A 182 13.08 -14.17 -10.45
N GLN A 183 12.02 -14.31 -9.66
CA GLN A 183 10.68 -14.62 -10.16
C GLN A 183 9.84 -13.38 -10.30
N VAL A 184 9.04 -13.32 -11.35
CA VAL A 184 7.95 -12.38 -11.52
C VAL A 184 6.64 -13.17 -11.55
N ILE A 185 5.74 -12.88 -10.60
CA ILE A 185 4.45 -13.54 -10.46
C ILE A 185 3.37 -12.56 -10.91
N SER A 186 2.63 -12.90 -11.97
CA SER A 186 1.59 -12.06 -12.56
C SER A 186 0.18 -12.43 -12.11
N ASN A 187 0.04 -13.47 -11.27
CA ASN A 187 -1.25 -13.88 -10.72
C ASN A 187 -1.86 -12.77 -9.86
N ILE A 188 -3.19 -12.78 -9.75
CA ILE A 188 -3.90 -11.88 -8.84
C ILE A 188 -3.49 -12.21 -7.40
N ALA A 189 -3.10 -11.18 -6.66
CA ALA A 189 -2.85 -11.22 -5.23
C ALA A 189 -3.25 -9.90 -4.60
N GLY A 190 -3.62 -9.90 -3.34
CA GLY A 190 -3.98 -8.71 -2.59
C GLY A 190 -3.40 -8.71 -1.17
N THR A 191 -3.39 -7.56 -0.53
CA THR A 191 -2.95 -7.44 0.87
C THR A 191 -3.81 -8.27 1.82
N ILE A 192 -5.06 -8.57 1.46
CA ILE A 192 -5.95 -9.48 2.19
C ILE A 192 -5.43 -10.92 2.23
N ASP A 193 -4.51 -11.29 1.34
CA ASP A 193 -3.95 -12.64 1.25
C ASP A 193 -2.76 -12.85 2.20
N ILE A 194 -2.25 -11.78 2.81
CA ILE A 194 -1.10 -11.86 3.74
C ILE A 194 -1.47 -12.66 4.99
N LEU A 195 -2.61 -12.37 5.60
CA LEU A 195 -3.06 -13.08 6.82
C LEU A 195 -3.19 -14.60 6.61
N PRO A 196 -3.96 -15.10 5.61
CA PRO A 196 -4.05 -16.55 5.40
C PRO A 196 -2.72 -17.17 4.95
N THR A 197 -1.85 -16.43 4.27
CA THR A 197 -0.51 -16.91 3.93
C THR A 197 0.34 -17.12 5.18
N ILE A 198 0.33 -16.17 6.12
CA ILE A 198 1.04 -16.31 7.40
C ILE A 198 0.45 -17.48 8.22
N ALA A 199 -0.88 -17.57 8.31
CA ALA A 199 -1.55 -18.65 9.00
C ALA A 199 -1.14 -20.04 8.45
N ASP A 200 -1.06 -20.17 7.14
CA ASP A 200 -0.63 -21.39 6.47
C ASP A 200 0.86 -21.72 6.77
N ILE A 201 1.74 -20.71 6.77
CA ILE A 201 3.16 -20.86 7.12
C ILE A 201 3.34 -21.42 8.54
N ILE A 202 2.58 -20.93 9.52
CA ILE A 202 2.67 -21.35 10.92
C ILE A 202 1.80 -22.57 11.24
N GLY A 203 1.09 -23.13 10.26
CA GLY A 203 0.21 -24.28 10.43
C GLY A 203 -1.10 -24.00 11.15
N GLU A 204 -1.52 -22.72 11.30
CA GLU A 204 -2.80 -22.35 11.90
C GLU A 204 -3.94 -22.57 10.89
N LYS A 205 -4.82 -23.52 11.20
CA LYS A 205 -5.95 -23.88 10.33
C LYS A 205 -7.30 -23.33 10.81
N ASN A 206 -7.33 -22.79 12.03
CA ASN A 206 -8.58 -22.38 12.68
C ASN A 206 -8.71 -20.87 12.76
N ILE A 207 -8.73 -20.17 11.61
CA ILE A 207 -9.09 -18.76 11.58
C ILE A 207 -10.57 -18.64 11.95
N LYS A 208 -10.87 -18.13 13.16
CA LYS A 208 -12.22 -18.10 13.73
C LYS A 208 -13.23 -17.31 12.90
N ASN A 209 -12.77 -16.22 12.29
CA ASN A 209 -13.62 -15.34 11.49
C ASN A 209 -13.55 -15.73 10.01
N LYS A 210 -14.65 -15.54 9.29
CA LYS A 210 -14.62 -15.59 7.83
C LYS A 210 -13.68 -14.52 7.30
N ILE A 211 -12.77 -14.89 6.43
CA ILE A 211 -11.81 -14.00 5.75
C ILE A 211 -11.98 -14.12 4.24
N ASP A 212 -11.63 -13.07 3.51
CA ASP A 212 -11.73 -13.01 2.05
C ASP A 212 -10.38 -13.30 1.35
N GLY A 213 -9.32 -13.41 2.15
CA GLY A 213 -7.97 -13.75 1.67
C GLY A 213 -7.79 -15.24 1.41
N VAL A 214 -6.81 -15.55 0.57
CA VAL A 214 -6.36 -16.93 0.26
C VAL A 214 -4.84 -17.03 0.48
N SER A 215 -4.33 -18.22 0.79
CA SER A 215 -2.89 -18.42 0.96
C SER A 215 -2.16 -18.30 -0.37
N LEU A 216 -1.10 -17.50 -0.41
CA LEU A 216 -0.20 -17.34 -1.55
C LEU A 216 0.95 -18.37 -1.57
N ILE A 217 1.02 -19.28 -0.61
CA ILE A 217 2.08 -20.32 -0.53
C ILE A 217 2.26 -21.08 -1.85
N PRO A 218 1.21 -21.50 -2.57
CA PRO A 218 1.38 -22.18 -3.83
C PRO A 218 2.12 -21.34 -4.89
N LEU A 219 1.90 -20.02 -4.92
CA LEU A 219 2.63 -19.11 -5.81
C LEU A 219 4.07 -18.93 -5.35
N LEU A 220 4.27 -18.65 -4.07
CA LEU A 220 5.60 -18.42 -3.48
C LEU A 220 6.53 -19.61 -3.64
N TYR A 221 6.00 -20.83 -3.52
CA TYR A 221 6.78 -22.07 -3.69
C TYR A 221 6.82 -22.57 -5.14
N SER A 222 6.35 -21.78 -6.09
CA SER A 222 6.36 -22.10 -7.52
C SER A 222 5.68 -23.43 -7.85
N VAL A 223 4.56 -23.73 -7.20
CA VAL A 223 3.75 -24.91 -7.55
C VAL A 223 3.21 -24.73 -8.97
N PRO A 224 3.44 -25.71 -9.86
CA PRO A 224 2.98 -25.62 -11.26
C PRO A 224 1.49 -25.36 -11.37
N ASN A 225 1.11 -24.40 -12.22
CA ASN A 225 -0.28 -24.00 -12.49
C ASN A 225 -1.06 -23.50 -11.24
N ALA A 226 -0.36 -23.11 -10.19
CA ALA A 226 -1.01 -22.52 -9.03
C ALA A 226 -1.72 -21.22 -9.41
N ASN A 227 -2.98 -21.11 -9.02
CA ASN A 227 -3.78 -19.90 -9.16
C ASN A 227 -4.76 -19.82 -7.98
N PRO A 228 -4.29 -19.50 -6.76
CA PRO A 228 -5.11 -19.54 -5.56
C PRO A 228 -6.20 -18.48 -5.55
N ARG A 229 -6.05 -17.39 -6.32
CA ARG A 229 -7.02 -16.31 -6.46
C ARG A 229 -7.33 -16.05 -7.92
N ASN A 230 -8.57 -16.26 -8.32
CA ASN A 230 -9.03 -15.99 -9.69
C ASN A 230 -9.70 -14.63 -9.84
N GLU A 231 -10.15 -14.04 -8.75
CA GLU A 231 -11.01 -12.86 -8.74
C GLU A 231 -10.60 -11.86 -7.65
N LEU A 232 -10.82 -10.57 -7.92
CA LEU A 232 -10.59 -9.48 -6.99
C LEU A 232 -11.72 -8.45 -7.11
N PHE A 233 -12.19 -7.99 -5.96
CA PHE A 233 -13.25 -6.99 -5.84
C PHE A 233 -12.65 -5.67 -5.38
N TYR A 234 -12.95 -4.60 -6.13
CA TYR A 234 -12.42 -3.27 -5.86
C TYR A 234 -13.51 -2.41 -5.24
N TYR A 235 -13.34 -2.11 -3.97
CA TYR A 235 -14.25 -1.25 -3.21
C TYR A 235 -13.63 0.11 -2.96
N TYR A 236 -14.44 1.16 -3.10
CA TYR A 236 -14.10 2.49 -2.61
C TYR A 236 -15.10 2.89 -1.52
N GLY A 237 -14.64 2.96 -0.28
CA GLY A 237 -15.53 2.97 0.87
C GLY A 237 -16.38 1.70 0.91
N GLU A 238 -17.71 1.86 0.93
CA GLU A 238 -18.66 0.75 0.97
C GLU A 238 -19.26 0.41 -0.42
N LYS A 239 -18.71 0.96 -1.50
CA LYS A 239 -19.22 0.81 -2.87
C LYS A 239 -18.32 -0.07 -3.70
N LEU A 240 -18.90 -1.10 -4.34
CA LEU A 240 -18.22 -1.92 -5.33
C LEU A 240 -18.01 -1.11 -6.61
N ILE A 241 -16.77 -0.87 -6.96
CA ILE A 241 -16.37 -0.05 -8.12
C ILE A 241 -15.97 -0.90 -9.31
N ALA A 242 -15.32 -2.04 -9.07
CA ALA A 242 -14.90 -2.93 -10.14
C ALA A 242 -14.78 -4.38 -9.66
N VAL A 243 -14.80 -5.28 -10.62
CA VAL A 243 -14.45 -6.70 -10.44
C VAL A 243 -13.37 -7.08 -11.44
N ARG A 244 -12.44 -7.91 -11.00
CA ARG A 244 -11.42 -8.52 -11.87
C ARG A 244 -11.53 -10.03 -11.79
N LYS A 245 -11.53 -10.69 -12.94
CA LYS A 245 -11.37 -12.13 -13.05
C LYS A 245 -10.28 -12.41 -14.08
N GLU A 246 -9.22 -13.09 -13.66
CA GLU A 246 -8.01 -13.30 -14.46
C GLU A 246 -7.48 -11.97 -15.03
N LYS A 247 -7.43 -11.82 -16.36
CA LYS A 247 -6.98 -10.60 -17.05
C LYS A 247 -8.09 -9.55 -17.27
N TRP A 248 -9.36 -9.94 -17.11
CA TRP A 248 -10.50 -9.07 -17.39
C TRP A 248 -10.89 -8.26 -16.16
N LYS A 249 -10.99 -6.95 -16.33
CA LYS A 249 -11.48 -6.02 -15.29
C LYS A 249 -12.68 -5.27 -15.82
N LEU A 250 -13.80 -5.40 -15.13
CA LEU A 250 -15.03 -4.66 -15.39
C LEU A 250 -15.18 -3.54 -14.37
N ILE A 251 -15.30 -2.30 -14.86
CA ILE A 251 -15.60 -1.11 -14.07
C ILE A 251 -17.11 -0.87 -14.11
N PHE A 252 -17.71 -0.65 -12.94
CA PHE A 252 -19.11 -0.26 -12.81
C PHE A 252 -19.28 1.26 -12.92
N PRO A 253 -20.45 1.76 -13.39
CA PRO A 253 -20.70 3.18 -13.53
C PRO A 253 -20.52 3.93 -12.21
N HIS A 254 -19.62 4.93 -12.17
CA HIS A 254 -19.40 5.77 -11.00
C HIS A 254 -18.73 7.09 -11.34
N ILE A 255 -18.79 8.02 -10.37
CA ILE A 255 -18.00 9.25 -10.40
C ILE A 255 -16.80 9.05 -9.48
N TYR A 256 -15.62 9.44 -9.95
CA TYR A 256 -14.38 9.28 -9.21
C TYR A 256 -13.53 10.55 -9.21
N ARG A 257 -12.62 10.65 -8.25
CA ARG A 257 -11.53 11.60 -8.26
C ARG A 257 -10.64 11.31 -9.45
N SER A 258 -10.26 12.33 -10.23
CA SER A 258 -9.36 12.15 -11.36
C SER A 258 -8.14 13.06 -11.25
N TYR A 259 -7.03 12.57 -11.72
CA TYR A 259 -5.78 13.32 -11.88
C TYR A 259 -5.57 13.78 -13.31
N THR A 260 -6.47 13.38 -14.22
CA THR A 260 -6.42 13.75 -15.64
C THR A 260 -6.93 15.17 -15.85
N ASN A 261 -6.26 15.94 -16.71
CA ASN A 261 -6.63 17.32 -17.08
C ASN A 261 -6.66 18.31 -15.90
N VAL A 262 -5.94 18.04 -14.83
CA VAL A 262 -5.68 18.97 -13.74
C VAL A 262 -4.18 19.16 -13.56
N LEU A 263 -3.77 20.39 -13.22
CA LEU A 263 -2.38 20.63 -12.89
C LEU A 263 -2.10 20.08 -11.49
N PRO A 264 -1.03 19.31 -11.33
CA PRO A 264 -0.59 18.90 -10.00
C PRO A 264 -0.16 20.12 -9.19
N GLY A 265 -0.07 19.93 -7.88
CA GLY A 265 0.49 20.96 -7.01
C GLY A 265 1.98 21.13 -7.15
N GLU A 266 2.48 22.18 -6.52
CA GLU A 266 3.88 22.55 -6.50
C GLU A 266 4.37 22.77 -5.07
N ASN A 267 5.67 22.76 -4.87
CA ASN A 267 6.31 23.07 -3.58
C ASN A 267 5.73 22.28 -2.40
N LEU A 268 5.57 20.96 -2.56
CA LEU A 268 5.02 20.05 -1.56
C LEU A 268 3.51 20.22 -1.26
N HIS A 269 2.84 21.18 -1.89
CA HIS A 269 1.41 21.37 -1.73
C HIS A 269 0.60 20.59 -2.76
N PRO A 270 -0.60 20.07 -2.39
CA PRO A 270 -1.44 19.34 -3.32
C PRO A 270 -2.12 20.27 -4.31
N GLY A 271 -2.14 19.89 -5.58
CA GLY A 271 -3.04 20.45 -6.57
C GLY A 271 -4.49 19.98 -6.36
N PRO A 272 -5.43 20.53 -7.14
CA PRO A 272 -6.83 20.11 -7.10
C PRO A 272 -7.00 18.70 -7.65
N TYR A 273 -8.17 18.14 -7.40
CA TYR A 273 -8.65 16.95 -8.09
C TYR A 273 -9.66 17.33 -9.16
N GLY A 274 -9.58 16.68 -10.31
CA GLY A 274 -10.65 16.64 -11.29
C GLY A 274 -11.77 15.68 -10.87
N LYS A 275 -12.82 15.64 -11.67
CA LYS A 275 -13.89 14.64 -11.58
C LYS A 275 -13.92 13.82 -12.85
N GLY A 276 -13.73 12.51 -12.72
CA GLY A 276 -13.93 11.55 -13.78
C GLY A 276 -15.31 10.89 -13.66
N LYS A 277 -15.81 10.39 -14.77
CA LYS A 277 -17.02 9.56 -14.84
C LYS A 277 -16.68 8.32 -15.65
N ALA A 278 -16.85 7.17 -15.05
CA ALA A 278 -16.78 5.89 -15.74
C ALA A 278 -18.19 5.42 -16.10
N GLY A 279 -18.30 4.76 -17.24
CA GLY A 279 -19.45 3.95 -17.63
C GLY A 279 -19.30 2.50 -17.14
N LEU A 280 -20.02 1.58 -17.78
CA LEU A 280 -19.73 0.16 -17.69
C LEU A 280 -18.63 -0.13 -18.71
N GLU A 281 -17.40 -0.37 -18.25
CA GLU A 281 -16.20 -0.42 -19.09
C GLU A 281 -15.42 -1.71 -18.82
N LEU A 282 -14.93 -2.38 -19.85
CA LEU A 282 -14.20 -3.65 -19.76
C LEU A 282 -12.78 -3.50 -20.31
N TYR A 283 -11.78 -4.01 -19.54
CA TYR A 283 -10.37 -3.94 -19.91
C TYR A 283 -9.67 -5.31 -19.88
N ASP A 284 -8.77 -5.55 -20.85
CA ASP A 284 -7.85 -6.70 -20.88
C ASP A 284 -6.50 -6.26 -20.30
N LEU A 285 -6.26 -6.48 -19.01
CA LEU A 285 -5.07 -5.99 -18.31
C LEU A 285 -3.75 -6.64 -18.74
N ASP A 286 -3.79 -7.75 -19.46
CA ASP A 286 -2.58 -8.36 -20.04
C ASP A 286 -2.07 -7.57 -21.25
N LYS A 287 -2.98 -6.89 -21.95
CA LYS A 287 -2.67 -6.12 -23.17
C LYS A 287 -2.71 -4.62 -22.95
N ASP A 288 -3.51 -4.17 -22.00
CA ASP A 288 -3.80 -2.77 -21.72
C ASP A 288 -3.83 -2.52 -20.19
N ILE A 289 -2.64 -2.58 -19.60
CA ILE A 289 -2.47 -2.33 -18.17
C ILE A 289 -2.83 -0.90 -17.75
N GLY A 290 -2.85 0.02 -18.74
CA GLY A 290 -3.21 1.44 -18.57
C GLY A 290 -4.71 1.71 -18.68
N GLU A 291 -5.53 0.68 -18.90
CA GLU A 291 -7.00 0.80 -18.96
C GLU A 291 -7.45 1.91 -19.95
N THR A 292 -6.89 1.89 -21.16
CA THR A 292 -7.07 2.94 -22.18
C THR A 292 -8.13 2.61 -23.22
N THR A 293 -8.41 1.32 -23.44
CA THR A 293 -9.30 0.83 -24.49
C THR A 293 -10.45 0.04 -23.90
N ASP A 294 -11.64 0.64 -23.88
CA ASP A 294 -12.86 -0.05 -23.48
C ASP A 294 -13.25 -1.13 -24.49
N LEU A 295 -13.44 -2.34 -24.02
CA LEU A 295 -13.80 -3.53 -24.78
C LEU A 295 -15.21 -4.05 -24.48
N ALA A 296 -16.03 -3.31 -23.73
CA ALA A 296 -17.36 -3.78 -23.29
C ALA A 296 -18.28 -4.16 -24.46
N GLU A 297 -18.36 -3.32 -25.48
CA GLU A 297 -19.19 -3.61 -26.66
C GLU A 297 -18.67 -4.82 -27.47
N ARG A 298 -17.35 -5.05 -27.43
CA ARG A 298 -16.71 -6.14 -28.19
C ARG A 298 -16.87 -7.50 -27.54
N PHE A 299 -16.99 -7.54 -26.22
CA PHE A 299 -17.06 -8.78 -25.43
C PHE A 299 -18.25 -8.82 -24.45
N PRO A 300 -19.51 -8.70 -24.97
CA PRO A 300 -20.71 -8.62 -24.12
C PRO A 300 -20.93 -9.86 -23.24
N GLY A 301 -20.44 -11.02 -23.65
CA GLY A 301 -20.51 -12.24 -22.85
C GLY A 301 -19.62 -12.18 -21.59
N ILE A 302 -18.43 -11.58 -21.71
CA ILE A 302 -17.53 -11.37 -20.55
C ILE A 302 -18.09 -10.29 -19.64
N VAL A 303 -18.65 -9.22 -20.18
CA VAL A 303 -19.33 -8.19 -19.41
C VAL A 303 -20.41 -8.83 -18.53
N LYS A 304 -21.30 -9.63 -19.12
CA LYS A 304 -22.38 -10.31 -18.39
C LYS A 304 -21.85 -11.22 -17.27
N GLU A 305 -20.80 -12.01 -17.56
CA GLU A 305 -20.17 -12.88 -16.55
C GLU A 305 -19.64 -12.06 -15.35
N LEU A 306 -18.96 -10.94 -15.63
CA LEU A 306 -18.39 -10.09 -14.58
C LEU A 306 -19.46 -9.24 -13.86
N GLU A 307 -20.56 -8.88 -14.50
CA GLU A 307 -21.73 -8.30 -13.83
C GLU A 307 -22.34 -9.29 -12.84
N GLU A 308 -22.54 -10.55 -13.24
CA GLU A 308 -23.04 -11.61 -12.36
C GLU A 308 -22.10 -11.83 -11.16
N LEU A 309 -20.79 -11.80 -11.38
CA LEU A 309 -19.78 -11.86 -10.32
C LEU A 309 -19.88 -10.64 -9.39
N GLY A 310 -20.09 -9.45 -9.92
CA GLY A 310 -20.33 -8.23 -9.15
C GLY A 310 -21.57 -8.31 -8.27
N GLU A 311 -22.68 -8.85 -8.80
CA GLU A 311 -23.90 -9.04 -8.01
C GLU A 311 -23.70 -10.04 -6.87
N GLN A 312 -22.95 -11.12 -7.09
CA GLN A 312 -22.58 -12.06 -6.04
C GLN A 312 -21.75 -11.38 -4.95
N ALA A 313 -20.76 -10.56 -5.34
CA ALA A 313 -19.96 -9.80 -4.39
C ALA A 313 -20.82 -8.85 -3.54
N ARG A 314 -21.77 -8.11 -4.17
CA ARG A 314 -22.71 -7.24 -3.46
C ARG A 314 -23.56 -7.98 -2.43
N MET A 315 -24.05 -9.18 -2.78
CA MET A 315 -24.83 -9.99 -1.86
C MET A 315 -24.02 -10.51 -0.66
N ILE A 316 -22.74 -10.84 -0.86
CA ILE A 316 -21.90 -11.48 0.16
C ILE A 316 -21.17 -10.43 1.01
N LEU A 317 -20.62 -9.38 0.39
CA LEU A 317 -19.77 -8.37 1.02
C LEU A 317 -20.54 -7.08 1.32
N GLY A 318 -21.69 -6.88 0.69
CA GLY A 318 -22.45 -5.64 0.77
C GLY A 318 -22.07 -4.65 -0.33
N ASP A 319 -22.95 -3.69 -0.57
CA ASP A 319 -22.71 -2.52 -1.43
C ASP A 319 -23.67 -1.40 -1.00
N LYS A 320 -23.15 -0.22 -0.76
CA LYS A 320 -23.98 0.96 -0.53
C LYS A 320 -24.33 1.58 -1.89
N ILE A 321 -25.41 1.10 -2.48
CA ILE A 321 -26.03 1.74 -3.63
C ILE A 321 -26.66 3.06 -3.13
N THR A 322 -26.04 4.19 -3.46
CA THR A 322 -26.62 5.53 -3.23
C THR A 322 -27.42 5.96 -4.44
#